data_dfb66231c9eb9eb92466224b61b3cd9d
#
_entry.id   dfb66231c9eb9eb92466224b61b3cd9d
#
_cell.length_a   1.000
_cell.length_b   1.000
_cell.length_c   1.000
_cell.angle_alpha   90.00
_cell.angle_beta   90.00
_cell.angle_gamma   90.00
#
_symmetry.space_group_name_H-M   'P 1'
#
loop_
_entity.id
_entity.type
_entity.pdbx_description
1 polymer ?
#
loop_
_entity_poly.entity_id
_entity_poly.type
_entity_poly.pdbx_seq_one_letter_code
_entity_poly.pdbx_strand_id
1 'polypeptide(L)'
;MKKALLYIALAAAGCSTSAAATGIDDLAASIARRNPDYVQSLSRREASLLSMRASDALPAPEIEGEYLWGPAGDNRWGAGVSQSFDWPGVYGARARARQAESNAFEQLSATELRELTLAAKQALIDLVAARRQAAVIALIYNNVCALNEFMQNAFDHGQATVLDLRKVQLEKLELENRIEEVEQARTQAIAALRAMGHNDTVPGTLDYPAERPLYSNAAERWRRSPAVMAAEAATRAALAREQEARRSSLPGFSLGYRHQYEGGNHFNGITAGITLPAWGSRSGRRAAAAEAQAAALAAQSVEAASDARYRAALEQLQRLEQRRRAYSEVVEASDYPTLLMKMLDGGQMTVLTYIQELNFYIETTLAREETERRYQLALAEFNIWD
;
A
#
# COMPACT_ATOMS: atom_id res chain seq x y z
N MET A 1 -10.44 29.43 32.39
CA MET A 1 -11.08 29.65 31.09
C MET A 1 -10.08 30.31 30.15
N LYS A 2 -9.38 29.60 29.33
CA LYS A 2 -8.68 30.09 28.13
C LYS A 2 -8.66 28.95 27.12
N LYS A 3 -9.48 29.10 26.09
CA LYS A 3 -9.55 28.21 24.93
C LYS A 3 -8.25 28.35 24.17
N ALA A 4 -7.45 27.28 24.07
CA ALA A 4 -6.37 27.17 23.12
C ALA A 4 -6.88 26.36 21.92
N LEU A 5 -7.39 27.07 20.93
CA LEU A 5 -7.62 26.59 19.59
C LEU A 5 -6.24 26.42 18.94
N LEU A 6 -5.80 25.19 18.80
CA LEU A 6 -4.60 24.87 18.03
C LEU A 6 -4.99 24.88 16.54
N TYR A 7 -4.79 26.01 15.87
CA TYR A 7 -4.80 26.11 14.41
C TYR A 7 -3.55 25.42 13.89
N ILE A 8 -3.72 24.26 13.27
CA ILE A 8 -2.70 23.71 12.38
C ILE A 8 -2.73 24.58 11.12
N ALA A 9 -1.88 25.57 11.08
CA ALA A 9 -1.59 26.33 9.88
C ALA A 9 -0.82 25.40 8.93
N LEU A 10 -1.50 24.92 7.90
CA LEU A 10 -0.85 24.30 6.74
C LEU A 10 -0.09 25.40 6.01
N ALA A 11 1.16 25.60 6.36
CA ALA A 11 2.07 26.49 5.62
C ALA A 11 2.28 25.87 4.25
N ALA A 12 1.54 26.36 3.26
CA ALA A 12 1.88 26.22 1.85
C ALA A 12 3.13 27.08 1.60
N ALA A 13 4.29 26.53 1.96
CA ALA A 13 5.56 27.03 1.46
C ALA A 13 5.64 26.64 -0.02
N GLY A 14 5.30 27.57 -0.90
CA GLY A 14 5.67 27.53 -2.31
C GLY A 14 7.19 27.52 -2.44
N CYS A 15 7.80 26.36 -2.32
CA CYS A 15 9.14 26.09 -2.78
C CYS A 15 9.04 25.83 -4.28
N SER A 16 9.33 26.85 -5.08
CA SER A 16 9.80 26.68 -6.44
C SER A 16 11.20 26.03 -6.38
N THR A 17 11.22 24.72 -6.13
CA THR A 17 12.42 23.92 -6.28
C THR A 17 12.66 23.74 -7.77
N SER A 18 13.82 24.22 -8.25
CA SER A 18 14.45 23.75 -9.49
C SER A 18 14.20 22.26 -9.63
N ALA A 19 13.64 21.83 -10.77
CA ALA A 19 13.38 20.42 -11.07
C ALA A 19 14.72 19.66 -11.15
N ALA A 20 15.24 19.26 -9.99
CA ALA A 20 16.11 18.11 -9.91
C ALA A 20 15.25 16.93 -10.45
N ALA A 21 15.81 16.16 -11.37
CA ALA A 21 15.13 15.02 -11.97
C ALA A 21 14.62 14.11 -10.82
N THR A 22 13.32 14.21 -10.53
CA THR A 22 12.69 13.46 -9.46
C THR A 22 12.75 11.99 -9.88
N GLY A 23 13.51 11.17 -9.17
CA GLY A 23 13.62 9.74 -9.46
C GLY A 23 12.29 9.02 -9.25
N ILE A 24 12.18 7.82 -9.81
CA ILE A 24 10.99 6.95 -9.60
C ILE A 24 10.72 6.76 -8.11
N ASP A 25 11.75 6.59 -7.28
CA ASP A 25 11.63 6.32 -5.86
C ASP A 25 11.01 7.48 -5.10
N ASP A 26 11.48 8.72 -5.36
CA ASP A 26 10.93 9.92 -4.73
C ASP A 26 9.47 10.14 -5.15
N LEU A 27 9.16 9.92 -6.43
CA LEU A 27 7.81 10.06 -6.94
C LEU A 27 6.88 9.00 -6.34
N ALA A 28 7.29 7.73 -6.32
CA ALA A 28 6.53 6.65 -5.73
C ALA A 28 6.25 6.89 -4.23
N ALA A 29 7.26 7.32 -3.46
CA ALA A 29 7.09 7.66 -2.06
C ALA A 29 6.14 8.85 -1.86
N SER A 30 6.17 9.85 -2.74
CA SER A 30 5.26 10.99 -2.67
C SER A 30 3.81 10.59 -2.97
N ILE A 31 3.59 9.71 -3.96
CA ILE A 31 2.28 9.16 -4.31
C ILE A 31 1.71 8.35 -3.15
N ALA A 32 2.51 7.44 -2.57
CA ALA A 32 2.08 6.60 -1.46
C ALA A 32 1.65 7.43 -0.23
N ARG A 33 2.40 8.48 0.13
CA ARG A 33 2.06 9.36 1.26
C ARG A 33 0.79 10.18 1.05
N ARG A 34 0.44 10.50 -0.20
CA ARG A 34 -0.76 11.27 -0.57
C ARG A 34 -1.94 10.38 -0.92
N ASN A 35 -1.76 9.06 -0.93
CA ASN A 35 -2.80 8.11 -1.27
C ASN A 35 -4.02 8.30 -0.34
N PRO A 36 -5.24 8.48 -0.89
CA PRO A 36 -6.44 8.71 -0.09
C PRO A 36 -6.75 7.59 0.89
N ASP A 37 -6.52 6.32 0.51
CA ASP A 37 -6.78 5.16 1.35
C ASP A 37 -5.80 5.12 2.54
N TYR A 38 -4.55 5.49 2.31
CA TYR A 38 -3.55 5.60 3.37
C TYR A 38 -3.92 6.70 4.38
N VAL A 39 -4.29 7.89 3.90
CA VAL A 39 -4.73 8.99 4.77
C VAL A 39 -6.00 8.61 5.55
N GLN A 40 -6.94 7.92 4.90
CA GLN A 40 -8.14 7.41 5.56
C GLN A 40 -7.79 6.38 6.65
N SER A 41 -6.85 5.47 6.38
CA SER A 41 -6.42 4.45 7.34
C SER A 41 -5.78 5.08 8.58
N LEU A 42 -4.96 6.13 8.40
CA LEU A 42 -4.37 6.89 9.51
C LEU A 42 -5.46 7.55 10.37
N SER A 43 -6.45 8.21 9.75
CA SER A 43 -7.55 8.84 10.45
C SER A 43 -8.41 7.83 11.24
N ARG A 44 -8.66 6.65 10.68
CA ARG A 44 -9.37 5.57 11.38
C ARG A 44 -8.60 5.06 12.59
N ARG A 45 -7.28 4.92 12.47
CA ARG A 45 -6.40 4.50 13.60
C ARG A 45 -6.39 5.56 14.69
N GLU A 46 -6.29 6.84 14.34
CA GLU A 46 -6.39 7.94 15.31
C GLU A 46 -7.73 7.91 16.04
N ALA A 47 -8.84 7.77 15.31
CA ALA A 47 -10.18 7.65 15.90
C ALA A 47 -10.26 6.46 16.87
N SER A 48 -9.68 5.30 16.50
CA SER A 48 -9.63 4.13 17.37
C SER A 48 -8.84 4.39 18.67
N LEU A 49 -7.67 5.02 18.57
CA LEU A 49 -6.86 5.37 19.75
C LEU A 49 -7.54 6.41 20.65
N LEU A 50 -8.26 7.39 20.06
CA LEU A 50 -9.06 8.35 20.81
C LEU A 50 -10.22 7.68 21.52
N SER A 51 -10.91 6.74 20.87
CA SER A 51 -11.97 5.93 21.47
C SER A 51 -11.46 5.11 22.66
N MET A 52 -10.28 4.49 22.54
CA MET A 52 -9.64 3.78 23.66
C MET A 52 -9.30 4.73 24.81
N ARG A 53 -8.79 5.93 24.52
CA ARG A 53 -8.55 6.94 25.57
C ARG A 53 -9.83 7.35 26.29
N ALA A 54 -10.92 7.49 25.57
CA ALA A 54 -12.22 7.81 26.16
C ALA A 54 -12.70 6.69 27.10
N SER A 55 -12.45 5.43 26.75
CA SER A 55 -12.80 4.27 27.60
C SER A 55 -11.87 4.09 28.81
N ASP A 56 -10.69 4.71 28.82
CA ASP A 56 -9.79 4.73 29.99
C ASP A 56 -10.23 5.71 31.07
N ALA A 57 -11.11 6.67 30.75
CA ALA A 57 -11.61 7.65 31.71
C ALA A 57 -12.39 6.95 32.84
N LEU A 58 -12.39 7.56 34.00
CA LEU A 58 -13.28 7.13 35.08
C LEU A 58 -14.73 7.18 34.58
N PRO A 59 -15.58 6.23 34.97
CA PRO A 59 -17.02 6.32 34.70
C PRO A 59 -17.55 7.69 35.14
N ALA A 60 -18.53 8.21 34.44
CA ALA A 60 -19.12 9.48 34.83
C ALA A 60 -19.78 9.38 36.22
N PRO A 61 -19.75 10.44 37.07
CA PRO A 61 -20.50 10.42 38.29
C PRO A 61 -21.99 10.34 37.99
N GLU A 62 -22.66 9.50 38.73
CA GLU A 62 -24.12 9.31 38.64
C GLU A 62 -24.82 10.22 39.65
N ILE A 63 -25.81 10.99 39.15
CA ILE A 63 -26.67 11.80 40.01
C ILE A 63 -28.03 11.16 40.02
N GLU A 64 -28.50 10.76 41.19
CA GLU A 64 -29.76 10.10 41.38
C GLU A 64 -30.75 11.06 42.11
N GLY A 65 -31.99 11.10 41.65
CA GLY A 65 -33.10 11.75 42.33
C GLY A 65 -34.23 10.74 42.58
N GLU A 66 -34.76 10.71 43.78
CA GLU A 66 -35.82 9.82 44.18
C GLU A 66 -36.98 10.61 44.74
N TYR A 67 -38.19 10.30 44.36
CA TYR A 67 -39.42 10.82 44.97
C TYR A 67 -40.43 9.66 45.12
N LEU A 68 -40.82 9.38 46.36
CA LEU A 68 -41.76 8.32 46.70
C LEU A 68 -43.04 8.92 47.29
N TRP A 69 -44.19 8.50 46.76
CA TRP A 69 -45.49 8.88 47.27
C TRP A 69 -45.94 7.85 48.31
N GLY A 70 -46.17 8.34 49.52
CA GLY A 70 -46.68 7.48 50.61
C GLY A 70 -48.18 7.67 50.86
N PRO A 71 -48.87 6.73 51.56
CA PRO A 71 -50.23 6.89 51.99
C PRO A 71 -50.35 8.04 53.00
N ALA A 72 -51.48 8.78 52.96
CA ALA A 72 -51.75 9.91 53.82
C ALA A 72 -50.79 11.14 53.71
N GLY A 73 -50.08 11.26 52.56
CA GLY A 73 -49.19 12.41 52.32
C GLY A 73 -47.78 12.31 52.92
N ASP A 74 -47.38 11.14 53.37
CA ASP A 74 -46.06 10.84 53.90
C ASP A 74 -45.06 10.60 52.71
N ASN A 75 -44.72 11.70 52.03
CA ASN A 75 -43.87 11.70 50.87
C ASN A 75 -42.41 11.74 51.27
N ARG A 76 -41.59 11.01 50.53
CA ARG A 76 -40.11 10.97 50.68
C ARG A 76 -39.46 11.50 49.41
N TRP A 77 -38.42 12.26 49.55
CA TRP A 77 -37.58 12.58 48.41
C TRP A 77 -36.11 12.45 48.83
N GLY A 78 -35.27 12.13 47.84
CA GLY A 78 -33.83 11.98 48.04
C GLY A 78 -33.07 12.44 46.83
N ALA A 79 -31.86 12.88 47.05
CA ALA A 79 -30.87 13.14 46.00
C ALA A 79 -29.53 12.57 46.40
N GLY A 80 -28.85 11.99 45.44
CA GLY A 80 -27.56 11.36 45.66
C GLY A 80 -26.59 11.65 44.52
N VAL A 81 -25.31 11.58 44.85
CA VAL A 81 -24.23 11.55 43.86
C VAL A 81 -23.32 10.36 44.17
N SER A 82 -23.03 9.58 43.17
CA SER A 82 -22.13 8.42 43.33
C SER A 82 -21.07 8.38 42.21
N GLN A 83 -19.90 7.86 42.54
CA GLN A 83 -18.80 7.62 41.63
C GLN A 83 -18.42 6.14 41.65
N SER A 84 -18.45 5.52 40.47
CA SER A 84 -18.02 4.15 40.30
C SER A 84 -16.53 4.07 39.96
N PHE A 85 -15.88 3.03 40.43
CA PHE A 85 -14.47 2.75 40.20
C PHE A 85 -14.28 1.29 39.84
N ASP A 86 -13.48 1.04 38.82
CA ASP A 86 -12.98 -0.31 38.54
C ASP A 86 -11.90 -0.69 39.57
N TRP A 87 -11.61 -2.00 39.65
CA TRP A 87 -10.50 -2.46 40.44
C TRP A 87 -9.19 -1.76 40.03
N PRO A 88 -8.34 -1.30 40.97
CA PRO A 88 -7.17 -0.44 40.65
C PRO A 88 -6.24 -0.99 39.56
N GLY A 89 -6.11 -2.31 39.45
CA GLY A 89 -5.31 -2.98 38.43
C GLY A 89 -5.88 -2.93 37.01
N VAL A 90 -7.16 -2.56 36.82
CA VAL A 90 -7.80 -2.45 35.50
C VAL A 90 -7.26 -1.27 34.72
N TYR A 91 -7.14 -0.11 35.34
CA TYR A 91 -6.64 1.12 34.68
C TYR A 91 -5.22 0.92 34.09
N GLY A 92 -4.33 0.27 34.86
CA GLY A 92 -2.99 -0.08 34.39
C GLY A 92 -2.97 -1.12 33.27
N ALA A 93 -3.95 -2.05 33.26
CA ALA A 93 -4.09 -3.01 32.17
C ALA A 93 -4.62 -2.36 30.88
N ARG A 94 -5.63 -1.48 30.96
CA ARG A 94 -6.13 -0.67 29.83
C ARG A 94 -5.01 0.19 29.23
N ALA A 95 -4.25 0.90 30.06
CA ALA A 95 -3.14 1.72 29.57
C ALA A 95 -2.08 0.89 28.81
N ARG A 96 -1.76 -0.32 29.29
CA ARG A 96 -0.84 -1.23 28.59
C ARG A 96 -1.44 -1.76 27.28
N ALA A 97 -2.72 -2.13 27.28
CA ALA A 97 -3.40 -2.59 26.06
C ALA A 97 -3.41 -1.48 25.00
N ARG A 98 -3.78 -0.26 25.36
CA ARG A 98 -3.74 0.90 24.47
C ARG A 98 -2.33 1.17 23.92
N GLN A 99 -1.29 1.12 24.77
CA GLN A 99 0.09 1.32 24.32
C GLN A 99 0.54 0.24 23.33
N ALA A 100 0.19 -1.03 23.61
CA ALA A 100 0.50 -2.13 22.70
C ALA A 100 -0.25 -1.98 21.36
N GLU A 101 -1.51 -1.52 21.38
CA GLU A 101 -2.31 -1.23 20.20
C GLU A 101 -1.71 -0.08 19.37
N SER A 102 -1.28 1.00 20.04
CA SER A 102 -0.60 2.12 19.36
C SER A 102 0.65 1.64 18.63
N ASN A 103 1.46 0.81 19.27
CA ASN A 103 2.65 0.25 18.64
C ASN A 103 2.29 -0.68 17.45
N ALA A 104 1.22 -1.46 17.56
CA ALA A 104 0.74 -2.29 16.47
C ALA A 104 0.27 -1.44 15.27
N PHE A 105 -0.42 -0.34 15.52
CA PHE A 105 -0.85 0.60 14.48
C PHE A 105 0.33 1.29 13.79
N GLU A 106 1.38 1.65 14.51
CA GLU A 106 2.60 2.23 13.92
C GLU A 106 3.27 1.26 12.94
N GLN A 107 3.47 0.00 13.35
CA GLN A 107 4.07 -1.02 12.48
C GLN A 107 3.19 -1.34 11.26
N LEU A 108 1.88 -1.41 11.46
CA LEU A 108 0.92 -1.61 10.37
C LEU A 108 0.94 -0.44 9.37
N SER A 109 1.04 0.81 9.86
CA SER A 109 1.15 1.99 9.00
C SER A 109 2.45 1.98 8.18
N ALA A 110 3.55 1.55 8.79
CA ALA A 110 4.82 1.42 8.08
C ALA A 110 4.74 0.36 6.98
N THR A 111 4.11 -0.79 7.24
CA THR A 111 3.88 -1.84 6.25
C THR A 111 3.04 -1.32 5.08
N GLU A 112 1.90 -0.69 5.37
CA GLU A 112 0.98 -0.16 4.37
C GLU A 112 1.64 0.90 3.48
N LEU A 113 2.44 1.79 4.07
CA LEU A 113 3.17 2.80 3.31
C LEU A 113 4.21 2.16 2.36
N ARG A 114 4.91 1.11 2.79
CA ARG A 114 5.89 0.39 1.95
C ARG A 114 5.20 -0.34 0.80
N GLU A 115 4.10 -1.03 1.06
CA GLU A 115 3.33 -1.72 0.01
C GLU A 115 2.74 -0.73 -1.01
N LEU A 116 2.23 0.41 -0.56
CA LEU A 116 1.75 1.47 -1.46
C LEU A 116 2.89 2.10 -2.26
N THR A 117 4.06 2.29 -1.65
CA THR A 117 5.25 2.79 -2.36
C THR A 117 5.68 1.79 -3.44
N LEU A 118 5.69 0.49 -3.13
CA LEU A 118 5.96 -0.55 -4.12
C LEU A 118 4.95 -0.53 -5.27
N ALA A 119 3.65 -0.47 -4.97
CA ALA A 119 2.61 -0.43 -5.99
C ALA A 119 2.73 0.80 -6.91
N ALA A 120 3.03 1.98 -6.35
CA ALA A 120 3.29 3.19 -7.12
C ALA A 120 4.56 3.06 -7.99
N LYS A 121 5.63 2.48 -7.44
CA LYS A 121 6.88 2.22 -8.16
C LYS A 121 6.65 1.25 -9.32
N GLN A 122 5.89 0.19 -9.13
CA GLN A 122 5.52 -0.77 -10.18
C GLN A 122 4.76 -0.09 -11.32
N ALA A 123 3.76 0.74 -11.02
CA ALA A 123 3.00 1.49 -12.03
C ALA A 123 3.89 2.49 -12.80
N LEU A 124 4.87 3.13 -12.14
CA LEU A 124 5.84 4.01 -12.80
C LEU A 124 6.81 3.23 -13.69
N ILE A 125 7.28 2.05 -13.26
CA ILE A 125 8.11 1.14 -14.06
C ILE A 125 7.34 0.70 -15.32
N ASP A 126 6.08 0.32 -15.19
CA ASP A 126 5.23 -0.05 -16.33
C ASP A 126 5.03 1.10 -17.31
N LEU A 127 4.87 2.32 -16.81
CA LEU A 127 4.80 3.52 -17.65
C LEU A 127 6.09 3.79 -18.43
N VAL A 128 7.26 3.64 -17.78
CA VAL A 128 8.57 3.77 -18.43
C VAL A 128 8.75 2.68 -19.49
N ALA A 129 8.38 1.43 -19.17
CA ALA A 129 8.43 0.31 -20.10
C ALA A 129 7.61 0.58 -21.36
N ALA A 130 6.35 1.00 -21.21
CA ALA A 130 5.49 1.35 -22.33
C ALA A 130 6.08 2.46 -23.20
N ARG A 131 6.68 3.50 -22.60
CA ARG A 131 7.36 4.58 -23.35
C ARG A 131 8.56 4.06 -24.16
N ARG A 132 9.37 3.18 -23.56
CA ARG A 132 10.55 2.59 -24.25
C ARG A 132 10.12 1.68 -25.40
N GLN A 133 9.12 0.84 -25.19
CA GLN A 133 8.56 -0.01 -26.24
C GLN A 133 7.96 0.82 -27.37
N ALA A 134 7.21 1.89 -27.06
CA ALA A 134 6.68 2.82 -28.04
C ALA A 134 7.80 3.47 -28.90
N ALA A 135 8.91 3.85 -28.29
CA ALA A 135 10.04 4.45 -29.03
C ALA A 135 10.68 3.46 -30.01
N VAL A 136 10.83 2.18 -29.61
CA VAL A 136 11.33 1.11 -30.50
C VAL A 136 10.40 0.91 -31.68
N ILE A 137 9.09 0.77 -31.43
CA ILE A 137 8.10 0.51 -32.48
C ILE A 137 7.99 1.73 -33.43
N ALA A 138 8.01 2.96 -32.90
CA ALA A 138 7.91 4.17 -33.73
C ALA A 138 9.06 4.30 -34.72
N LEU A 139 10.29 3.95 -34.31
CA LEU A 139 11.45 3.97 -35.23
C LEU A 139 11.24 3.01 -36.41
N ILE A 140 10.75 1.80 -36.11
CA ILE A 140 10.53 0.77 -37.12
C ILE A 140 9.33 1.07 -38.00
N TYR A 141 8.25 1.58 -37.42
CA TYR A 141 7.05 2.00 -38.15
C TYR A 141 7.38 3.05 -39.20
N ASN A 142 8.23 4.04 -38.87
CA ASN A 142 8.68 5.04 -39.83
C ASN A 142 9.43 4.40 -41.00
N ASN A 143 10.29 3.42 -40.76
CA ASN A 143 11.02 2.69 -41.80
C ASN A 143 10.06 1.87 -42.71
N VAL A 144 9.07 1.20 -42.13
CA VAL A 144 8.08 0.45 -42.89
C VAL A 144 7.14 1.35 -43.66
N CYS A 145 6.79 2.53 -43.16
CA CYS A 145 6.05 3.54 -43.92
C CYS A 145 6.82 3.99 -45.18
N ALA A 146 8.11 4.31 -45.04
CA ALA A 146 8.96 4.70 -46.17
C ALA A 146 9.10 3.53 -47.18
N LEU A 147 9.24 2.30 -46.70
CA LEU A 147 9.28 1.11 -47.56
C LEU A 147 7.95 0.91 -48.29
N ASN A 148 6.81 1.14 -47.64
CA ASN A 148 5.50 1.02 -48.28
C ASN A 148 5.31 2.05 -49.40
N GLU A 149 5.74 3.29 -49.21
CA GLU A 149 5.72 4.31 -50.26
C GLU A 149 6.62 3.92 -51.46
N PHE A 150 7.83 3.44 -51.18
CA PHE A 150 8.73 2.94 -52.22
C PHE A 150 8.14 1.79 -52.99
N MET A 151 7.58 0.78 -52.30
CA MET A 151 6.99 -0.39 -52.92
C MET A 151 5.73 -0.06 -53.72
N GLN A 152 4.91 0.90 -53.29
CA GLN A 152 3.76 1.39 -54.06
C GLN A 152 4.22 2.03 -55.37
N ASN A 153 5.22 2.91 -55.31
CA ASN A 153 5.81 3.53 -56.51
C ASN A 153 6.40 2.48 -57.46
N ALA A 154 7.13 1.49 -56.95
CA ALA A 154 7.72 0.41 -57.76
C ALA A 154 6.63 -0.45 -58.40
N PHE A 155 5.54 -0.73 -57.72
CA PHE A 155 4.39 -1.46 -58.27
C PHE A 155 3.70 -0.67 -59.39
N ASP A 156 3.47 0.61 -59.20
CA ASP A 156 2.81 1.48 -60.22
C ASP A 156 3.65 1.58 -61.50
N HIS A 157 4.98 1.39 -61.41
CA HIS A 157 5.89 1.36 -62.55
C HIS A 157 6.18 -0.08 -63.06
N GLY A 158 5.50 -1.10 -62.52
CA GLY A 158 5.68 -2.49 -62.96
C GLY A 158 7.01 -3.13 -62.52
N GLN A 159 7.69 -2.54 -61.52
CA GLN A 159 9.00 -3.01 -61.02
C GLN A 159 8.85 -3.89 -59.75
N ALA A 160 7.68 -3.97 -59.15
CA ALA A 160 7.39 -4.81 -57.99
C ALA A 160 6.12 -5.64 -58.24
N THR A 161 6.01 -6.78 -57.56
CA THR A 161 4.82 -7.62 -57.60
C THR A 161 3.76 -7.13 -56.60
N VAL A 162 2.48 -7.41 -56.94
CA VAL A 162 1.36 -7.14 -55.99
C VAL A 162 1.56 -7.86 -54.65
N LEU A 163 2.22 -9.03 -54.69
CA LEU A 163 2.49 -9.83 -53.49
C LEU A 163 3.48 -9.13 -52.54
N ASP A 164 4.55 -8.53 -53.11
CA ASP A 164 5.57 -7.81 -52.32
C ASP A 164 4.96 -6.56 -51.69
N LEU A 165 4.17 -5.79 -52.43
CA LEU A 165 3.45 -4.63 -51.89
C LEU A 165 2.49 -5.04 -50.77
N ARG A 166 1.73 -6.12 -50.93
CA ARG A 166 0.79 -6.60 -49.91
C ARG A 166 1.48 -7.03 -48.64
N LYS A 167 2.68 -7.64 -48.72
CA LYS A 167 3.45 -8.02 -47.53
C LYS A 167 3.89 -6.79 -46.70
N VAL A 168 4.34 -5.72 -47.36
CA VAL A 168 4.69 -4.49 -46.65
C VAL A 168 3.46 -3.82 -46.02
N GLN A 169 2.31 -3.85 -46.71
CA GLN A 169 1.07 -3.35 -46.15
C GLN A 169 0.58 -4.14 -44.93
N LEU A 170 0.71 -5.47 -44.96
CA LEU A 170 0.40 -6.33 -43.81
C LEU A 170 1.33 -6.05 -42.62
N GLU A 171 2.63 -5.88 -42.90
CA GLU A 171 3.61 -5.52 -41.86
C GLU A 171 3.29 -4.18 -41.20
N LYS A 172 2.88 -3.18 -42.01
CA LYS A 172 2.46 -1.89 -41.47
C LYS A 172 1.26 -2.02 -40.53
N LEU A 173 0.24 -2.82 -40.93
CA LEU A 173 -0.94 -3.08 -40.08
C LEU A 173 -0.56 -3.80 -38.77
N GLU A 174 0.39 -4.75 -38.81
CA GLU A 174 0.85 -5.45 -37.63
C GLU A 174 1.54 -4.48 -36.66
N LEU A 175 2.35 -3.55 -37.16
CA LEU A 175 2.97 -2.52 -36.34
C LEU A 175 1.94 -1.53 -35.76
N GLU A 176 0.87 -1.21 -36.49
CA GLU A 176 -0.24 -0.39 -35.98
C GLU A 176 -0.95 -1.08 -34.80
N ASN A 177 -1.17 -2.40 -34.88
CA ASN A 177 -1.71 -3.18 -33.78
C ASN A 177 -0.79 -3.15 -32.55
N ARG A 178 0.53 -3.29 -32.75
CA ARG A 178 1.53 -3.22 -31.65
C ARG A 178 1.58 -1.83 -31.01
N ILE A 179 1.42 -0.77 -31.79
CA ILE A 179 1.31 0.62 -31.25
C ILE A 179 0.09 0.72 -30.33
N GLU A 180 -1.06 0.18 -30.75
CA GLU A 180 -2.28 0.21 -29.93
C GLU A 180 -2.12 -0.57 -28.62
N GLU A 181 -1.48 -1.75 -28.65
CA GLU A 181 -1.18 -2.55 -27.45
C GLU A 181 -0.31 -1.76 -26.44
N VAL A 182 0.72 -1.07 -26.92
CA VAL A 182 1.61 -0.27 -26.06
C VAL A 182 0.91 0.97 -25.50
N GLU A 183 0.08 1.65 -26.30
CA GLU A 183 -0.75 2.77 -25.82
C GLU A 183 -1.79 2.31 -24.80
N GLN A 184 -2.34 1.12 -24.94
CA GLN A 184 -3.20 0.51 -23.94
C GLN A 184 -2.45 0.25 -22.64
N ALA A 185 -1.24 -0.33 -22.70
CA ALA A 185 -0.40 -0.56 -21.51
C ALA A 185 -0.04 0.76 -20.80
N ARG A 186 0.29 1.80 -21.57
CA ARG A 186 0.53 3.15 -21.07
C ARG A 186 -0.69 3.74 -20.35
N THR A 187 -1.87 3.59 -20.94
CA THR A 187 -3.14 4.06 -20.38
C THR A 187 -3.46 3.33 -19.07
N GLN A 188 -3.22 2.02 -19.01
CA GLN A 188 -3.39 1.22 -17.79
C GLN A 188 -2.46 1.68 -16.67
N ALA A 189 -1.18 1.93 -16.97
CA ALA A 189 -0.22 2.43 -15.99
C ALA A 189 -0.63 3.81 -15.43
N ILE A 190 -1.08 4.73 -16.30
CA ILE A 190 -1.60 6.03 -15.89
C ILE A 190 -2.89 5.88 -15.05
N ALA A 191 -3.78 4.97 -15.41
CA ALA A 191 -5.00 4.71 -14.64
C ALA A 191 -4.68 4.17 -13.24
N ALA A 192 -3.67 3.29 -13.11
CA ALA A 192 -3.21 2.79 -11.81
C ALA A 192 -2.67 3.94 -10.92
N LEU A 193 -1.89 4.86 -11.48
CA LEU A 193 -1.39 6.03 -10.75
C LEU A 193 -2.54 6.97 -10.33
N ARG A 194 -3.52 7.18 -11.20
CA ARG A 194 -4.72 7.98 -10.87
C ARG A 194 -5.56 7.33 -9.77
N ALA A 195 -5.70 6.02 -9.78
CA ALA A 195 -6.39 5.28 -8.71
C ALA A 195 -5.71 5.47 -7.35
N MET A 196 -4.39 5.71 -7.35
CA MET A 196 -3.61 6.05 -6.14
C MET A 196 -3.70 7.54 -5.76
N GLY A 197 -4.51 8.35 -6.45
CA GLY A 197 -4.67 9.79 -6.20
C GLY A 197 -3.65 10.68 -6.91
N HIS A 198 -2.81 10.13 -7.81
CA HIS A 198 -1.85 10.93 -8.57
C HIS A 198 -2.46 11.39 -9.91
N ASN A 199 -2.86 12.66 -9.96
CA ASN A 199 -3.47 13.27 -11.15
C ASN A 199 -2.48 14.13 -11.98
N ASP A 200 -1.26 14.31 -11.48
CA ASP A 200 -0.25 15.12 -12.12
C ASP A 200 0.37 14.40 -13.33
N THR A 201 0.93 15.17 -14.25
CA THR A 201 1.63 14.60 -15.40
C THR A 201 2.98 14.04 -14.96
N VAL A 202 3.22 12.75 -15.25
CA VAL A 202 4.52 12.11 -15.01
C VAL A 202 5.54 12.62 -16.04
N PRO A 203 6.71 13.14 -15.61
CA PRO A 203 7.72 13.67 -16.52
C PRO A 203 8.13 12.68 -17.61
N GLY A 204 8.28 13.17 -18.84
CA GLY A 204 8.73 12.34 -19.98
C GLY A 204 10.16 11.85 -19.85
N THR A 205 10.98 12.54 -19.04
CA THR A 205 12.38 12.21 -18.77
C THR A 205 12.58 11.15 -17.70
N LEU A 206 11.46 10.66 -17.08
CA LEU A 206 11.54 9.61 -16.07
C LEU A 206 12.02 8.31 -16.70
N ASP A 207 13.05 7.71 -16.11
CA ASP A 207 13.63 6.44 -16.52
C ASP A 207 13.70 5.45 -15.36
N TYR A 208 14.09 4.20 -15.63
CA TYR A 208 14.23 3.16 -14.61
C TYR A 208 15.17 3.59 -13.48
N PRO A 209 14.88 3.17 -12.24
CA PRO A 209 15.74 3.52 -11.12
C PRO A 209 17.13 2.88 -11.28
N ALA A 210 18.17 3.62 -10.90
CA ALA A 210 19.55 3.13 -10.91
C ALA A 210 19.88 2.21 -9.71
N GLU A 211 18.88 1.53 -9.17
CA GLU A 211 19.02 0.64 -8.02
C GLU A 211 19.81 -0.63 -8.35
N ARG A 212 20.38 -1.22 -7.32
CA ARG A 212 21.04 -2.53 -7.36
C ARG A 212 20.40 -3.46 -6.34
N PRO A 213 20.44 -4.79 -6.58
CA PRO A 213 19.99 -5.76 -5.60
C PRO A 213 20.82 -5.67 -4.31
N LEU A 214 20.14 -5.50 -3.18
CA LEU A 214 20.76 -5.45 -1.87
C LEU A 214 20.81 -6.86 -1.26
N TYR A 215 21.71 -7.70 -1.76
CA TYR A 215 21.85 -9.09 -1.29
C TYR A 215 22.35 -9.19 0.15
N SER A 216 23.14 -8.21 0.63
CA SER A 216 23.66 -8.23 1.99
C SER A 216 22.54 -8.14 3.02
N ASN A 217 22.49 -9.12 3.94
CA ASN A 217 21.48 -9.21 5.00
C ASN A 217 20.02 -9.24 4.52
N ALA A 218 19.75 -9.53 3.23
CA ALA A 218 18.41 -9.54 2.68
C ALA A 218 17.46 -10.46 3.45
N ALA A 219 17.86 -11.69 3.75
CA ALA A 219 17.05 -12.63 4.53
C ALA A 219 16.67 -12.09 5.91
N GLU A 220 17.58 -11.36 6.58
CA GLU A 220 17.29 -10.77 7.88
C GLU A 220 16.35 -9.57 7.78
N ARG A 221 16.50 -8.72 6.74
CA ARG A 221 15.56 -7.61 6.47
C ARG A 221 14.14 -8.12 6.26
N TRP A 222 13.97 -9.20 5.49
CA TRP A 222 12.67 -9.80 5.27
C TRP A 222 12.06 -10.43 6.53
N ARG A 223 12.87 -11.08 7.36
CA ARG A 223 12.42 -11.61 8.66
C ARG A 223 12.05 -10.51 9.65
N ARG A 224 12.68 -9.35 9.58
CA ARG A 224 12.38 -8.16 10.39
C ARG A 224 11.60 -7.11 9.62
N SER A 225 10.89 -7.54 8.58
CA SER A 225 10.06 -6.62 7.79
C SER A 225 9.00 -5.96 8.66
N PRO A 226 8.57 -4.73 8.32
CA PRO A 226 7.46 -4.07 8.99
C PRO A 226 6.21 -4.95 9.07
N ALA A 227 5.96 -5.80 8.06
CA ALA A 227 4.84 -6.74 8.07
C ALA A 227 4.94 -7.79 9.19
N VAL A 228 6.12 -8.40 9.39
CA VAL A 228 6.37 -9.35 10.49
C VAL A 228 6.30 -8.62 11.83
N MET A 229 6.95 -7.46 11.94
CA MET A 229 6.91 -6.64 13.16
C MET A 229 5.49 -6.19 13.51
N ALA A 230 4.65 -5.88 12.52
CA ALA A 230 3.23 -5.54 12.72
C ALA A 230 2.45 -6.73 13.28
N ALA A 231 2.65 -7.93 12.73
CA ALA A 231 1.98 -9.15 13.21
C ALA A 231 2.40 -9.52 14.63
N GLU A 232 3.70 -9.39 14.98
CA GLU A 232 4.18 -9.55 16.34
C GLU A 232 3.62 -8.50 17.30
N ALA A 233 3.55 -7.23 16.85
CA ALA A 233 2.97 -6.16 17.66
C ALA A 233 1.47 -6.36 17.88
N ALA A 234 0.73 -6.84 16.87
CA ALA A 234 -0.68 -7.24 16.99
C ALA A 234 -0.86 -8.38 18.00
N THR A 235 0.04 -9.38 18.01
CA THR A 235 0.04 -10.45 19.01
C THR A 235 0.24 -9.89 20.42
N ARG A 236 1.21 -8.97 20.61
CA ARG A 236 1.42 -8.30 21.90
C ARG A 236 0.20 -7.48 22.35
N ALA A 237 -0.46 -6.80 21.42
CA ALA A 237 -1.69 -6.04 21.68
C ALA A 237 -2.84 -6.98 22.12
N ALA A 238 -3.03 -8.08 21.42
CA ALA A 238 -4.05 -9.09 21.76
C ALA A 238 -3.81 -9.72 23.15
N LEU A 239 -2.56 -10.04 23.50
CA LEU A 239 -2.19 -10.52 24.84
C LEU A 239 -2.44 -9.46 25.92
N ALA A 240 -2.17 -8.18 25.62
CA ALA A 240 -2.47 -7.10 26.56
C ALA A 240 -3.97 -6.91 26.78
N ARG A 241 -4.80 -7.05 25.73
CA ARG A 241 -6.27 -7.07 25.82
C ARG A 241 -6.79 -8.27 26.59
N GLU A 242 -6.18 -9.45 26.44
CA GLU A 242 -6.51 -10.61 27.25
C GLU A 242 -6.27 -10.33 28.76
N GLN A 243 -5.13 -9.72 29.09
CA GLN A 243 -4.85 -9.33 30.47
C GLN A 243 -5.83 -8.28 31.00
N GLU A 244 -6.22 -7.31 30.19
CA GLU A 244 -7.25 -6.35 30.51
C GLU A 244 -8.60 -7.03 30.79
N ALA A 245 -9.05 -7.92 29.90
CA ALA A 245 -10.30 -8.68 30.08
C ALA A 245 -10.30 -9.54 31.35
N ARG A 246 -9.15 -10.11 31.71
CA ARG A 246 -8.99 -10.82 32.99
C ARG A 246 -9.15 -9.90 34.20
N ARG A 247 -8.59 -8.69 34.16
CA ARG A 247 -8.66 -7.73 35.26
C ARG A 247 -10.00 -7.02 35.34
N SER A 248 -10.63 -6.70 34.22
CA SER A 248 -11.97 -6.12 34.16
C SER A 248 -13.07 -7.08 34.64
N SER A 249 -12.75 -8.38 34.85
CA SER A 249 -13.62 -9.34 35.49
C SER A 249 -13.55 -9.34 37.03
N LEU A 250 -12.75 -8.47 37.64
CA LEU A 250 -12.72 -8.26 39.09
C LEU A 250 -13.86 -7.32 39.52
N PRO A 251 -14.30 -7.42 40.80
CA PRO A 251 -15.36 -6.54 41.32
C PRO A 251 -15.01 -5.06 41.19
N GLY A 252 -15.98 -4.24 40.80
CA GLY A 252 -15.90 -2.79 40.93
C GLY A 252 -16.46 -2.32 42.26
N PHE A 253 -16.24 -1.06 42.61
CA PHE A 253 -16.80 -0.44 43.80
C PHE A 253 -17.32 0.96 43.46
N SER A 254 -18.31 1.41 44.24
CA SER A 254 -18.82 2.76 44.14
C SER A 254 -18.84 3.43 45.52
N LEU A 255 -18.62 4.72 45.50
CA LEU A 255 -18.72 5.58 46.69
C LEU A 255 -19.60 6.75 46.35
N GLY A 256 -20.53 7.10 47.24
CA GLY A 256 -21.46 8.18 47.01
C GLY A 256 -21.88 8.89 48.31
N TYR A 257 -22.58 9.96 48.12
CA TYR A 257 -23.26 10.71 49.16
C TYR A 257 -24.75 10.77 48.80
N ARG A 258 -25.64 10.55 49.81
CA ARG A 258 -27.09 10.62 49.66
C ARG A 258 -27.67 11.54 50.72
N HIS A 259 -28.55 12.44 50.30
CA HIS A 259 -29.43 13.20 51.13
C HIS A 259 -30.85 12.70 50.95
N GLN A 260 -31.60 12.48 52.05
CA GLN A 260 -32.97 11.98 52.04
C GLN A 260 -33.80 12.83 53.02
N TYR A 261 -35.03 13.14 52.60
CA TYR A 261 -36.03 13.80 53.44
C TYR A 261 -37.22 12.86 53.65
N GLU A 262 -37.59 12.63 54.89
CA GLU A 262 -38.68 11.74 55.31
C GLU A 262 -39.34 12.23 56.55
N GLY A 263 -40.69 12.40 56.55
CA GLY A 263 -41.45 12.74 57.73
C GLY A 263 -40.98 13.99 58.50
N GLY A 264 -40.50 15.05 57.82
CA GLY A 264 -39.98 16.25 58.43
C GLY A 264 -38.50 16.23 58.82
N ASN A 265 -37.82 15.09 58.66
CA ASN A 265 -36.42 14.90 59.04
C ASN A 265 -35.51 14.80 57.81
N HIS A 266 -34.30 15.33 57.95
CA HIS A 266 -33.22 15.25 56.94
C HIS A 266 -32.18 14.24 57.33
N PHE A 267 -31.90 13.30 56.44
CA PHE A 267 -30.89 12.26 56.63
C PHE A 267 -29.76 12.50 55.61
N ASN A 268 -28.54 12.43 56.09
CA ASN A 268 -27.33 12.55 55.28
C ASN A 268 -26.50 11.31 55.51
N GLY A 269 -26.00 10.69 54.40
CA GLY A 269 -25.28 9.45 54.50
C GLY A 269 -24.27 9.25 53.38
N ILE A 270 -23.29 8.41 53.66
CA ILE A 270 -22.35 7.90 52.68
C ILE A 270 -22.88 6.56 52.19
N THR A 271 -22.89 6.36 50.86
CA THR A 271 -23.25 5.10 50.23
C THR A 271 -22.00 4.45 49.69
N ALA A 272 -21.84 3.15 49.92
CA ALA A 272 -20.78 2.34 49.33
C ALA A 272 -21.42 1.11 48.67
N GLY A 273 -20.99 0.81 47.43
CA GLY A 273 -21.49 -0.33 46.66
C GLY A 273 -20.37 -1.18 46.10
N ILE A 274 -20.66 -2.46 45.85
CA ILE A 274 -19.76 -3.39 45.16
C ILE A 274 -20.51 -3.90 43.95
N THR A 275 -19.92 -3.79 42.78
CA THR A 275 -20.43 -4.33 41.53
C THR A 275 -19.73 -5.64 41.21
N LEU A 276 -20.50 -6.74 41.21
CA LEU A 276 -19.98 -8.07 40.89
C LEU A 276 -20.26 -8.40 39.43
N PRO A 277 -19.23 -8.64 38.58
CA PRO A 277 -19.43 -9.04 37.20
C PRO A 277 -19.85 -10.51 37.09
N ALA A 278 -21.12 -10.80 37.46
CA ALA A 278 -21.64 -12.15 37.56
C ALA A 278 -21.89 -12.84 36.21
N TRP A 279 -22.31 -12.05 35.20
CA TRP A 279 -22.68 -12.56 33.89
C TRP A 279 -21.80 -11.96 32.79
N GLY A 280 -21.43 -12.78 31.78
CA GLY A 280 -20.66 -12.30 30.63
C GLY A 280 -19.12 -12.24 30.81
N SER A 281 -18.61 -12.08 32.03
CA SER A 281 -17.16 -11.94 32.27
C SER A 281 -16.34 -13.17 31.85
N ARG A 282 -16.94 -14.40 31.99
CA ARG A 282 -16.30 -15.65 31.60
C ARG A 282 -16.20 -15.79 30.07
N SER A 283 -17.26 -15.43 29.34
CA SER A 283 -17.26 -15.46 27.88
C SER A 283 -16.33 -14.38 27.30
N GLY A 284 -16.33 -13.16 27.85
CA GLY A 284 -15.40 -12.09 27.45
C GLY A 284 -13.93 -12.48 27.61
N ARG A 285 -13.55 -13.09 28.74
CA ARG A 285 -12.18 -13.61 28.94
C ARG A 285 -11.82 -14.73 27.96
N ARG A 286 -12.75 -15.64 27.66
CA ARG A 286 -12.53 -16.70 26.66
C ARG A 286 -12.38 -16.14 25.25
N ALA A 287 -13.17 -15.14 24.90
CA ALA A 287 -13.06 -14.45 23.61
C ALA A 287 -11.69 -13.78 23.47
N ALA A 288 -11.26 -13.00 24.46
CA ALA A 288 -9.96 -12.34 24.44
C ALA A 288 -8.78 -13.34 24.39
N ALA A 289 -8.88 -14.48 25.08
CA ALA A 289 -7.87 -15.53 24.99
C ALA A 289 -7.83 -16.20 23.60
N ALA A 290 -9.00 -16.43 22.98
CA ALA A 290 -9.07 -16.95 21.62
C ALA A 290 -8.53 -15.95 20.59
N GLU A 291 -8.79 -14.65 20.75
CA GLU A 291 -8.21 -13.58 19.91
C GLU A 291 -6.69 -13.53 20.04
N ALA A 292 -6.14 -13.64 21.24
CA ALA A 292 -4.69 -13.68 21.45
C ALA A 292 -4.05 -14.92 20.79
N GLN A 293 -4.70 -16.08 20.87
CA GLN A 293 -4.23 -17.27 20.17
C GLN A 293 -4.33 -17.10 18.64
N ALA A 294 -5.42 -16.55 18.14
CA ALA A 294 -5.59 -16.27 16.71
C ALA A 294 -4.52 -15.31 16.19
N ALA A 295 -4.22 -14.24 16.94
CA ALA A 295 -3.17 -13.28 16.60
C ALA A 295 -1.78 -13.95 16.55
N ALA A 296 -1.48 -14.86 17.49
CA ALA A 296 -0.22 -15.60 17.49
C ALA A 296 -0.08 -16.53 16.27
N LEU A 297 -1.16 -17.23 15.89
CA LEU A 297 -1.17 -18.06 14.68
C LEU A 297 -1.08 -17.22 13.40
N ALA A 298 -1.73 -16.07 13.38
CA ALA A 298 -1.61 -15.12 12.26
C ALA A 298 -0.18 -14.61 12.10
N ALA A 299 0.52 -14.31 13.20
CA ALA A 299 1.93 -13.89 13.15
C ALA A 299 2.84 -14.99 12.57
N GLN A 300 2.64 -16.25 12.97
CA GLN A 300 3.37 -17.38 12.36
C GLN A 300 3.08 -17.52 10.86
N SER A 301 1.83 -17.32 10.45
CA SER A 301 1.45 -17.33 9.03
C SER A 301 2.14 -16.20 8.24
N VAL A 302 2.18 -14.99 8.79
CA VAL A 302 2.85 -13.83 8.17
C VAL A 302 4.36 -14.06 8.06
N GLU A 303 5.00 -14.63 9.07
CA GLU A 303 6.43 -14.98 9.04
C GLU A 303 6.71 -16.00 7.93
N ALA A 304 5.93 -17.09 7.87
CA ALA A 304 6.07 -18.11 6.82
C ALA A 304 5.83 -17.54 5.42
N ALA A 305 4.82 -16.68 5.25
CA ALA A 305 4.53 -16.02 3.99
C ALA A 305 5.65 -15.06 3.58
N SER A 306 6.23 -14.30 4.53
CA SER A 306 7.37 -13.42 4.29
C SER A 306 8.60 -14.20 3.82
N ASP A 307 8.91 -15.34 4.45
CA ASP A 307 10.04 -16.20 4.06
C ASP A 307 9.82 -16.82 2.67
N ALA A 308 8.60 -17.26 2.35
CA ALA A 308 8.25 -17.77 1.03
C ALA A 308 8.35 -16.68 -0.05
N ARG A 309 7.84 -15.47 0.21
CA ARG A 309 7.91 -14.31 -0.69
C ARG A 309 9.37 -13.90 -0.95
N TYR A 310 10.19 -13.87 0.09
CA TYR A 310 11.63 -13.61 -0.03
C TYR A 310 12.33 -14.61 -0.99
N ARG A 311 12.10 -15.91 -0.78
CA ARG A 311 12.74 -16.95 -1.63
C ARG A 311 12.29 -16.82 -3.08
N ALA A 312 11.00 -16.59 -3.31
CA ALA A 312 10.46 -16.39 -4.65
C ALA A 312 11.04 -15.14 -5.32
N ALA A 313 11.11 -14.01 -4.61
CA ALA A 313 11.68 -12.77 -5.11
C ALA A 313 13.16 -12.91 -5.45
N LEU A 314 13.94 -13.57 -4.58
CA LEU A 314 15.37 -13.83 -4.80
C LEU A 314 15.60 -14.68 -6.05
N GLU A 315 14.89 -15.79 -6.17
CA GLU A 315 15.02 -16.69 -7.31
C GLU A 315 14.60 -16.03 -8.63
N GLN A 316 13.50 -15.30 -8.62
CA GLN A 316 13.03 -14.56 -9.79
C GLN A 316 14.04 -13.50 -10.23
N LEU A 317 14.56 -12.71 -9.27
CA LEU A 317 15.54 -11.66 -9.54
C LEU A 317 16.81 -12.22 -10.15
N GLN A 318 17.37 -13.31 -9.60
CA GLN A 318 18.58 -13.96 -10.11
C GLN A 318 18.39 -14.48 -11.54
N ARG A 319 17.24 -15.11 -11.84
CA ARG A 319 16.92 -15.58 -13.19
C ARG A 319 16.82 -14.42 -14.20
N LEU A 320 16.17 -13.33 -13.80
CA LEU A 320 16.01 -12.16 -14.66
C LEU A 320 17.32 -11.41 -14.86
N GLU A 321 18.18 -11.33 -13.84
CA GLU A 321 19.52 -10.74 -13.96
C GLU A 321 20.38 -11.48 -14.97
N GLN A 322 20.38 -12.82 -14.93
CA GLN A 322 21.09 -13.65 -15.92
C GLN A 322 20.54 -13.43 -17.33
N ARG A 323 19.22 -13.40 -17.49
CA ARG A 323 18.58 -13.21 -18.79
C ARG A 323 18.84 -11.81 -19.36
N ARG A 324 18.80 -10.78 -18.50
CA ARG A 324 19.14 -9.40 -18.88
C ARG A 324 20.58 -9.28 -19.42
N ARG A 325 21.55 -9.92 -18.73
CA ARG A 325 22.94 -9.92 -19.18
C ARG A 325 23.08 -10.60 -20.55
N ALA A 326 22.42 -11.73 -20.78
CA ALA A 326 22.46 -12.41 -22.06
C ALA A 326 21.88 -11.53 -23.21
N TYR A 327 20.82 -10.75 -22.96
CA TYR A 327 20.31 -9.81 -23.96
C TYR A 327 21.26 -8.65 -24.23
N SER A 328 21.91 -8.09 -23.21
CA SER A 328 22.84 -6.95 -23.40
C SER A 328 24.06 -7.36 -24.23
N GLU A 329 24.58 -8.58 -24.03
CA GLU A 329 25.73 -9.12 -24.79
C GLU A 329 25.42 -9.30 -26.29
N VAL A 330 24.18 -9.62 -26.65
CA VAL A 330 23.82 -9.97 -28.05
C VAL A 330 23.24 -8.77 -28.78
N VAL A 331 22.36 -7.96 -28.14
CA VAL A 331 21.59 -6.92 -28.83
C VAL A 331 22.33 -5.60 -28.93
N GLU A 332 23.21 -5.27 -27.98
CA GLU A 332 23.95 -3.99 -27.97
C GLU A 332 25.11 -3.94 -29.00
N ALA A 333 25.45 -5.08 -29.60
CA ALA A 333 26.64 -5.20 -30.44
C ALA A 333 26.50 -4.64 -31.87
N SER A 334 25.30 -4.28 -32.36
CA SER A 334 25.13 -3.84 -33.75
C SER A 334 23.91 -2.95 -33.99
N ASP A 335 24.07 -1.92 -34.85
CA ASP A 335 22.98 -1.13 -35.44
C ASP A 335 22.31 -1.94 -36.57
N TYR A 336 21.63 -3.03 -36.15
CA TYR A 336 21.05 -4.00 -37.05
C TYR A 336 20.05 -3.42 -38.06
N PRO A 337 19.11 -2.51 -37.68
CA PRO A 337 18.16 -1.91 -38.63
C PRO A 337 18.83 -1.13 -39.73
N THR A 338 19.86 -0.35 -39.43
CA THR A 338 20.64 0.41 -40.44
C THR A 338 21.39 -0.51 -41.40
N LEU A 339 21.91 -1.61 -40.88
CA LEU A 339 22.59 -2.62 -41.71
C LEU A 339 21.61 -3.27 -42.68
N LEU A 340 20.43 -3.69 -42.21
CA LEU A 340 19.39 -4.29 -43.03
C LEU A 340 18.93 -3.35 -44.16
N MET A 341 18.73 -2.06 -43.87
CA MET A 341 18.36 -1.06 -44.88
C MET A 341 19.45 -0.92 -45.96
N LYS A 342 20.72 -0.83 -45.57
CA LYS A 342 21.84 -0.77 -46.52
C LYS A 342 21.94 -2.01 -47.41
N MET A 343 21.65 -3.18 -46.89
CA MET A 343 21.65 -4.42 -47.68
C MET A 343 20.47 -4.48 -48.66
N LEU A 344 19.32 -3.95 -48.28
CA LEU A 344 18.16 -3.83 -49.17
C LEU A 344 18.44 -2.83 -50.30
N ASP A 345 18.94 -1.63 -49.98
CA ASP A 345 19.28 -0.56 -50.94
C ASP A 345 20.36 -1.01 -51.90
N GLY A 346 21.32 -1.81 -51.42
CA GLY A 346 22.39 -2.42 -52.21
C GLY A 346 21.95 -3.60 -53.07
N GLY A 347 20.69 -4.01 -53.01
CA GLY A 347 20.18 -5.17 -53.76
C GLY A 347 20.73 -6.52 -53.28
N GLN A 348 21.31 -6.56 -52.10
CA GLN A 348 21.89 -7.77 -51.50
C GLN A 348 20.85 -8.65 -50.81
N MET A 349 19.64 -8.16 -50.60
CA MET A 349 18.53 -8.95 -50.05
C MET A 349 17.22 -8.57 -50.70
N THR A 350 16.25 -9.47 -50.62
CA THR A 350 14.89 -9.26 -51.11
C THR A 350 14.07 -8.51 -50.04
N VAL A 351 13.00 -7.83 -50.47
CA VAL A 351 12.04 -7.18 -49.53
C VAL A 351 11.47 -8.21 -48.52
N LEU A 352 11.20 -9.42 -48.98
CA LEU A 352 10.69 -10.49 -48.09
C LEU A 352 11.72 -10.81 -46.98
N THR A 353 12.96 -11.00 -47.37
CA THR A 353 14.06 -11.28 -46.41
C THR A 353 14.22 -10.11 -45.43
N TYR A 354 14.17 -8.87 -45.95
CA TYR A 354 14.24 -7.67 -45.11
C TYR A 354 13.11 -7.65 -44.05
N ILE A 355 11.85 -7.91 -44.43
CA ILE A 355 10.72 -7.96 -43.50
C ILE A 355 10.92 -9.07 -42.45
N GLN A 356 11.37 -10.25 -42.85
CA GLN A 356 11.60 -11.36 -41.93
C GLN A 356 12.70 -11.04 -40.89
N GLU A 357 13.81 -10.46 -41.32
CA GLU A 357 14.91 -10.04 -40.44
C GLU A 357 14.50 -8.88 -39.55
N LEU A 358 13.72 -7.93 -40.06
CA LEU A 358 13.19 -6.81 -39.29
C LEU A 358 12.26 -7.29 -38.19
N ASN A 359 11.36 -8.22 -38.51
CA ASN A 359 10.47 -8.82 -37.49
C ASN A 359 11.23 -9.57 -36.41
N PHE A 360 12.24 -10.34 -36.78
CA PHE A 360 13.11 -10.99 -35.79
C PHE A 360 13.79 -9.97 -34.86
N TYR A 361 14.28 -8.88 -35.42
CA TYR A 361 14.89 -7.78 -34.63
C TYR A 361 13.87 -7.11 -33.70
N ILE A 362 12.67 -6.81 -34.19
CA ILE A 362 11.58 -6.22 -33.40
C ILE A 362 11.25 -7.10 -32.20
N GLU A 363 10.96 -8.37 -32.45
CA GLU A 363 10.60 -9.33 -31.41
C GLU A 363 11.70 -9.47 -30.36
N THR A 364 12.96 -9.57 -30.80
CA THR A 364 14.11 -9.67 -29.89
C THR A 364 14.28 -8.41 -29.05
N THR A 365 14.12 -7.22 -29.63
CA THR A 365 14.26 -5.95 -28.94
C THR A 365 13.11 -5.73 -27.95
N LEU A 366 11.87 -6.01 -28.34
CA LEU A 366 10.73 -5.93 -27.43
C LEU A 366 10.84 -6.95 -26.29
N ALA A 367 11.32 -8.17 -26.56
CA ALA A 367 11.59 -9.17 -25.54
C ALA A 367 12.69 -8.73 -24.56
N ARG A 368 13.69 -7.96 -25.02
CA ARG A 368 14.69 -7.33 -24.16
C ARG A 368 14.05 -6.28 -23.26
N GLU A 369 13.27 -5.36 -23.81
CA GLU A 369 12.59 -4.31 -23.03
C GLU A 369 11.61 -4.93 -22.00
N GLU A 370 10.89 -5.98 -22.37
CA GLU A 370 10.03 -6.72 -21.43
C GLU A 370 10.84 -7.44 -20.34
N THR A 371 12.01 -7.99 -20.67
CA THR A 371 12.92 -8.58 -19.69
C THR A 371 13.45 -7.53 -18.71
N GLU A 372 13.81 -6.34 -19.22
CA GLU A 372 14.23 -5.22 -18.37
C GLU A 372 13.10 -4.77 -17.45
N ARG A 373 11.88 -4.60 -17.96
CA ARG A 373 10.69 -4.29 -17.15
C ARG A 373 10.50 -5.29 -16.01
N ARG A 374 10.52 -6.59 -16.33
CA ARG A 374 10.37 -7.66 -15.34
C ARG A 374 11.50 -7.66 -14.31
N TYR A 375 12.72 -7.36 -14.74
CA TYR A 375 13.85 -7.22 -13.82
C TYR A 375 13.65 -6.04 -12.86
N GLN A 376 13.22 -4.89 -13.35
CA GLN A 376 12.97 -3.72 -12.51
C GLN A 376 11.82 -3.95 -11.51
N LEU A 377 10.76 -4.64 -11.92
CA LEU A 377 9.66 -5.05 -11.03
C LEU A 377 10.14 -6.03 -9.96
N ALA A 378 10.93 -7.03 -10.33
CA ALA A 378 11.49 -8.00 -9.39
C ALA A 378 12.50 -7.35 -8.43
N LEU A 379 13.27 -6.38 -8.90
CA LEU A 379 14.19 -5.60 -8.08
C LEU A 379 13.46 -4.74 -7.06
N ALA A 380 12.40 -4.05 -7.48
CA ALA A 380 11.55 -3.26 -6.58
C ALA A 380 10.90 -4.14 -5.50
N GLU A 381 10.42 -5.33 -5.87
CA GLU A 381 9.88 -6.32 -4.92
C GLU A 381 10.94 -6.82 -3.95
N PHE A 382 12.13 -7.15 -4.42
CA PHE A 382 13.22 -7.66 -3.59
C PHE A 382 13.72 -6.63 -2.57
N ASN A 383 13.76 -5.34 -2.97
CA ASN A 383 14.22 -4.23 -2.14
C ASN A 383 13.07 -3.54 -1.34
N ILE A 384 11.86 -4.10 -1.31
CA ILE A 384 10.69 -3.47 -0.66
C ILE A 384 10.93 -3.08 0.81
N TRP A 385 11.78 -3.83 1.51
CA TRP A 385 12.06 -3.62 2.94
C TRP A 385 13.38 -2.87 3.20
N ASP A 386 13.80 -2.08 2.25
CA ASP A 386 15.02 -1.27 2.37
C ASP A 386 14.79 0.11 2.99
#